data_0675fbebffb354063963eefe5457ebb9
#
_entry.id   0675fbebffb354063963eefe5457ebb9
#
_cell.length_a   1.000
_cell.length_b   1.000
_cell.length_c   1.000
_cell.angle_alpha   90.00
_cell.angle_beta   90.00
_cell.angle_gamma   90.00
#
_symmetry.space_group_name_H-M   'P 1'
#
loop_
_entity.id
_entity.type
_entity.pdbx_description
1 polymer ?
#
loop_
_entity_poly.entity_id
_entity_poly.type
_entity_poly.pdbx_seq_one_letter_code
_entity_poly.pdbx_strand_id
1 'polypeptide(L)'
;MVRFLEYMIQNISVELLRAVTGDGYPIISTRNEISTVPDLLQGRHEEFVLSPRIDTEMVAEACRAGCIPMAHKIGDFEFLMIKLHHFRSVLQFPDLHTPRKTRSRSRGLRIAVDRDFSRCLGAVRDHYPPSMRWLTPRLCTVLDELHGQPRSGVSTHSIEVYDGAGLVAGEIGYRIGAVYTSMSGFYLRSGSGTVQLVSLARILESSGFLFWDLGMDVAYKRTLGAKLFPRAQFLALYYRGTALSAGFPPGDLSCEELIRGSEVNR
;
A
#
# COMPACT_ATOMS: atom_id res chain seq x y z
N MET A 1 5.32 -32.22 20.13
CA MET A 1 6.68 -31.80 19.74
C MET A 1 6.70 -30.62 18.79
N VAL A 2 6.01 -30.64 17.66
CA VAL A 2 5.98 -29.50 16.69
C VAL A 2 5.48 -28.19 17.32
N ARG A 3 4.32 -28.19 18.00
CA ARG A 3 3.76 -27.01 18.67
C ARG A 3 4.66 -26.41 19.77
N PHE A 4 5.43 -27.27 20.47
CA PHE A 4 6.38 -26.81 21.49
C PHE A 4 7.60 -26.13 20.83
N LEU A 5 8.09 -26.66 19.72
CA LEU A 5 9.19 -26.07 18.97
C LEU A 5 8.78 -24.71 18.34
N GLU A 6 7.58 -24.64 17.78
CA GLU A 6 7.00 -23.38 17.25
C GLU A 6 6.88 -22.32 18.36
N TYR A 7 6.39 -22.69 19.54
CA TYR A 7 6.27 -21.81 20.69
C TYR A 7 7.66 -21.30 21.17
N MET A 8 8.67 -22.18 21.22
CA MET A 8 10.02 -21.81 21.61
C MET A 8 10.67 -20.87 20.58
N ILE A 9 10.55 -21.17 19.28
CA ILE A 9 11.08 -20.32 18.21
C ILE A 9 10.39 -18.93 18.24
N GLN A 10 9.09 -18.90 18.47
CA GLN A 10 8.32 -17.66 18.55
C GLN A 10 8.77 -16.78 19.72
N ASN A 11 8.98 -17.37 20.91
CA ASN A 11 9.45 -16.62 22.08
C ASN A 11 10.88 -16.09 21.89
N ILE A 12 11.79 -16.89 21.35
CA ILE A 12 13.16 -16.43 21.04
C ILE A 12 13.12 -15.26 20.05
N SER A 13 12.27 -15.32 19.05
CA SER A 13 12.12 -14.25 18.05
C SER A 13 11.55 -12.96 18.65
N VAL A 14 10.63 -13.04 19.61
CA VAL A 14 10.09 -11.87 20.33
C VAL A 14 11.16 -11.26 21.24
N GLU A 15 11.90 -12.06 21.98
CA GLU A 15 13.01 -11.58 22.84
C GLU A 15 14.11 -10.94 22.01
N LEU A 16 14.47 -11.54 20.88
CA LEU A 16 15.45 -10.96 19.96
C LEU A 16 14.96 -9.62 19.40
N LEU A 17 13.68 -9.53 19.04
CA LEU A 17 13.10 -8.28 18.57
C LEU A 17 13.15 -7.19 19.64
N ARG A 18 12.83 -7.50 20.90
CA ARG A 18 12.98 -6.57 22.03
C ARG A 18 14.43 -6.13 22.23
N ALA A 19 15.35 -7.05 22.15
CA ALA A 19 16.78 -6.75 22.33
C ALA A 19 17.31 -5.75 21.28
N VAL A 20 16.79 -5.80 20.04
CA VAL A 20 17.25 -4.92 18.95
C VAL A 20 16.46 -3.62 18.83
N THR A 21 15.20 -3.57 19.30
CA THR A 21 14.32 -2.40 19.17
C THR A 21 14.04 -1.69 20.50
N GLY A 22 14.37 -2.30 21.64
CA GLY A 22 14.02 -1.83 22.97
C GLY A 22 12.60 -2.24 23.41
N ASP A 23 12.31 -2.05 24.70
CA ASP A 23 11.05 -2.51 25.33
C ASP A 23 9.85 -1.57 25.10
N GLY A 24 10.05 -0.43 24.41
CA GLY A 24 9.03 0.61 24.27
C GLY A 24 7.90 0.30 23.28
N TYR A 25 8.11 -0.63 22.36
CA TYR A 25 7.17 -0.89 21.29
C TYR A 25 6.27 -2.10 21.55
N PRO A 26 4.96 -2.02 21.23
CA PRO A 26 4.08 -3.19 21.28
C PRO A 26 4.54 -4.25 20.28
N ILE A 27 4.61 -5.50 20.72
CA ILE A 27 4.97 -6.64 19.86
C ILE A 27 3.80 -7.60 19.81
N ILE A 28 3.45 -8.02 18.59
CA ILE A 28 2.49 -9.09 18.33
C ILE A 28 3.20 -10.24 17.61
N SER A 29 2.83 -11.46 17.90
CA SER A 29 3.51 -12.65 17.39
C SER A 29 2.59 -13.59 16.62
N THR A 30 1.29 -13.38 16.69
CA THR A 30 0.29 -14.19 15.99
C THR A 30 -0.65 -13.29 15.18
N ARG A 31 -1.21 -13.84 14.09
CA ARG A 31 -2.19 -13.14 13.26
C ARG A 31 -3.47 -12.76 14.03
N ASN A 32 -3.84 -13.54 15.04
CA ASN A 32 -5.05 -13.28 15.83
C ASN A 32 -4.93 -12.01 16.68
N GLU A 33 -3.70 -11.59 17.00
CA GLU A 33 -3.43 -10.35 17.73
C GLU A 33 -3.56 -9.09 16.86
N ILE A 34 -3.62 -9.23 15.53
CA ILE A 34 -3.78 -8.09 14.61
C ILE A 34 -5.03 -7.26 14.94
N SER A 35 -6.12 -7.90 15.32
CA SER A 35 -7.36 -7.20 15.69
C SER A 35 -7.21 -6.27 16.91
N THR A 36 -6.20 -6.48 17.74
CA THR A 36 -5.90 -5.64 18.91
C THR A 36 -5.03 -4.41 18.58
N VAL A 37 -4.49 -4.31 17.37
CA VAL A 37 -3.58 -3.21 16.99
C VAL A 37 -4.17 -1.81 17.22
N PRO A 38 -5.46 -1.52 16.88
CA PRO A 38 -6.05 -0.22 17.18
C PRO A 38 -6.02 0.12 18.68
N ASP A 39 -6.32 -0.87 19.55
CA ASP A 39 -6.34 -0.70 21.00
C ASP A 39 -4.92 -0.56 21.57
N LEU A 40 -3.97 -1.36 21.09
CA LEU A 40 -2.56 -1.28 21.48
C LEU A 40 -1.94 0.07 21.15
N LEU A 41 -2.43 0.75 20.12
CA LEU A 41 -1.94 2.07 19.69
C LEU A 41 -2.80 3.24 20.22
N GLN A 42 -3.82 2.98 21.04
CA GLN A 42 -4.64 4.02 21.62
C GLN A 42 -3.84 4.82 22.66
N GLY A 43 -3.84 6.16 22.54
CA GLY A 43 -3.13 7.04 23.46
C GLY A 43 -1.60 7.02 23.34
N ARG A 44 -1.04 6.29 22.38
CA ARG A 44 0.40 6.25 22.10
C ARG A 44 0.79 7.26 21.01
N HIS A 45 2.06 7.68 21.03
CA HIS A 45 2.66 8.46 19.96
C HIS A 45 3.06 7.59 18.76
N GLU A 46 3.35 6.32 19.03
CA GLU A 46 3.72 5.36 18.01
C GLU A 46 2.51 5.02 17.13
N GLU A 47 2.78 4.91 15.84
CA GLU A 47 1.78 4.55 14.83
C GLU A 47 1.93 3.11 14.33
N PHE A 48 2.64 2.26 15.08
CA PHE A 48 2.94 0.90 14.65
C PHE A 48 3.10 -0.07 15.81
N VAL A 49 2.91 -1.33 15.51
CA VAL A 49 3.32 -2.47 16.34
C VAL A 49 4.36 -3.28 15.57
N LEU A 50 5.20 -4.01 16.27
CA LEU A 50 6.24 -4.85 15.69
C LEU A 50 5.81 -6.33 15.69
N SER A 51 6.32 -7.08 14.71
CA SER A 51 6.20 -8.53 14.70
C SER A 51 7.48 -9.19 14.19
N PRO A 52 7.97 -10.25 14.84
CA PRO A 52 9.10 -11.02 14.33
C PRO A 52 8.69 -11.88 13.11
N ARG A 53 7.43 -11.95 12.78
CA ARG A 53 6.91 -12.74 11.66
C ARG A 53 6.67 -11.87 10.44
N ILE A 54 7.21 -12.34 9.30
CA ILE A 54 6.92 -11.82 7.97
C ILE A 54 6.46 -13.02 7.14
N ASP A 55 5.18 -13.26 7.09
CA ASP A 55 4.56 -14.30 6.28
C ASP A 55 3.26 -13.78 5.68
N THR A 56 2.75 -14.48 4.68
CA THR A 56 1.60 -14.09 3.86
C THR A 56 0.34 -13.88 4.70
N GLU A 57 0.12 -14.74 5.71
CA GLU A 57 -1.05 -14.63 6.59
C GLU A 57 -0.97 -13.39 7.49
N MET A 58 0.19 -13.12 8.09
CA MET A 58 0.40 -11.95 8.93
C MET A 58 0.23 -10.65 8.14
N VAL A 59 0.81 -10.57 6.94
CA VAL A 59 0.71 -9.40 6.07
C VAL A 59 -0.72 -9.20 5.56
N ALA A 60 -1.39 -10.27 5.14
CA ALA A 60 -2.79 -10.18 4.70
C ALA A 60 -3.72 -9.70 5.83
N GLU A 61 -3.60 -10.23 7.03
CA GLU A 61 -4.40 -9.78 8.18
C GLU A 61 -4.09 -8.34 8.57
N ALA A 62 -2.82 -7.90 8.50
CA ALA A 62 -2.47 -6.50 8.73
C ALA A 62 -3.15 -5.58 7.70
N CYS A 63 -3.13 -5.93 6.42
CA CYS A 63 -3.84 -5.20 5.37
C CYS A 63 -5.35 -5.19 5.64
N ARG A 64 -5.95 -6.34 6.01
CA ARG A 64 -7.38 -6.46 6.32
C ARG A 64 -7.80 -5.57 7.49
N ALA A 65 -6.93 -5.35 8.46
CA ALA A 65 -7.14 -4.43 9.58
C ALA A 65 -6.91 -2.94 9.23
N GLY A 66 -6.65 -2.59 7.97
CA GLY A 66 -6.39 -1.21 7.53
C GLY A 66 -4.97 -0.73 7.81
N CYS A 67 -4.05 -1.64 8.16
CA CYS A 67 -2.66 -1.31 8.41
C CYS A 67 -1.83 -1.35 7.11
N ILE A 68 -0.71 -0.64 7.11
CA ILE A 68 0.31 -0.73 6.07
C ILE A 68 1.46 -1.57 6.60
N PRO A 69 1.71 -2.77 6.03
CA PRO A 69 2.85 -3.59 6.40
C PRO A 69 4.13 -3.02 5.81
N MET A 70 5.13 -2.85 6.63
CA MET A 70 6.50 -2.46 6.26
C MET A 70 7.46 -3.45 6.92
N ALA A 71 8.63 -3.69 6.34
CA ALA A 71 9.63 -4.52 6.97
C ALA A 71 10.92 -3.75 7.21
N HIS A 72 11.63 -4.13 8.25
CA HIS A 72 12.95 -3.60 8.58
C HIS A 72 13.94 -4.73 8.80
N LYS A 73 15.22 -4.41 8.59
CA LYS A 73 16.31 -5.35 8.80
C LYS A 73 17.36 -4.72 9.72
N ILE A 74 17.76 -5.46 10.77
CA ILE A 74 18.87 -5.10 11.64
C ILE A 74 19.83 -6.30 11.66
N GLY A 75 21.03 -6.12 11.11
CA GLY A 75 21.92 -7.24 10.82
C GLY A 75 21.25 -8.21 9.84
N ASP A 76 21.13 -9.47 10.22
CA ASP A 76 20.41 -10.50 9.43
C ASP A 76 18.97 -10.74 9.89
N PHE A 77 18.53 -10.06 10.93
CA PHE A 77 17.19 -10.20 11.47
C PHE A 77 16.22 -9.25 10.76
N GLU A 78 15.19 -9.81 10.11
CA GLU A 78 14.09 -9.07 9.49
C GLU A 78 12.84 -9.17 10.36
N PHE A 79 12.13 -8.06 10.53
CA PHE A 79 10.87 -7.98 11.26
C PHE A 79 9.85 -7.09 10.57
N LEU A 80 8.58 -7.34 10.85
CA LEU A 80 7.46 -6.57 10.32
C LEU A 80 7.15 -5.39 11.26
N MET A 81 6.92 -4.22 10.67
CA MET A 81 6.32 -3.05 11.28
C MET A 81 4.91 -2.89 10.70
N ILE A 82 3.91 -3.12 11.52
CA ILE A 82 2.49 -3.03 11.13
C ILE A 82 2.00 -1.64 11.49
N LYS A 83 1.90 -0.76 10.49
CA LYS A 83 1.68 0.66 10.70
C LYS A 83 0.22 1.05 10.56
N LEU A 84 -0.32 1.72 11.60
CA LEU A 84 -1.66 2.29 11.63
C LEU A 84 -1.59 3.77 12.02
N HIS A 85 -1.57 4.65 11.02
CA HIS A 85 -1.37 6.08 11.19
C HIS A 85 -2.45 6.74 12.06
N HIS A 86 -2.10 7.81 12.79
CA HIS A 86 -3.07 8.66 13.49
C HIS A 86 -4.02 9.35 12.52
N PHE A 87 -3.48 9.78 11.38
CA PHE A 87 -4.22 10.37 10.28
C PHE A 87 -3.91 9.64 8.99
N ARG A 88 -4.94 9.35 8.21
CA ARG A 88 -4.82 8.70 6.91
C ARG A 88 -5.21 9.66 5.79
N SER A 89 -4.38 9.75 4.77
CA SER A 89 -4.67 10.52 3.57
C SER A 89 -5.60 9.72 2.66
N VAL A 90 -6.81 10.21 2.46
CA VAL A 90 -7.87 9.54 1.68
C VAL A 90 -8.33 10.43 0.56
N LEU A 91 -8.37 9.91 -0.66
CA LEU A 91 -9.00 10.56 -1.79
C LEU A 91 -10.40 9.97 -2.04
N GLN A 92 -11.42 10.78 -1.85
CA GLN A 92 -12.76 10.54 -2.37
C GLN A 92 -12.82 11.09 -3.79
N PHE A 93 -13.24 10.31 -4.78
CA PHE A 93 -13.05 10.64 -6.21
C PHE A 93 -13.69 11.97 -6.67
N PRO A 94 -14.84 12.42 -6.12
CA PRO A 94 -15.37 13.74 -6.42
C PRO A 94 -14.44 14.91 -6.04
N ASP A 95 -13.51 14.69 -5.10
CA ASP A 95 -12.52 15.70 -4.65
C ASP A 95 -11.25 15.72 -5.53
N LEU A 96 -11.15 14.83 -6.52
CA LEU A 96 -9.95 14.73 -7.36
C LEU A 96 -9.66 16.05 -8.09
N HIS A 97 -8.49 16.60 -7.81
CA HIS A 97 -7.95 17.74 -8.54
C HIS A 97 -6.90 17.29 -9.56
N THR A 98 -7.10 17.67 -10.81
CA THR A 98 -6.16 17.39 -11.91
C THR A 98 -5.30 18.62 -12.19
N PRO A 99 -3.97 18.60 -11.89
CA PRO A 99 -3.10 19.74 -12.18
C PRO A 99 -3.04 20.06 -13.68
N ARG A 100 -3.01 21.36 -14.03
CA ARG A 100 -3.12 21.85 -15.44
C ARG A 100 -2.19 21.16 -16.44
N LYS A 101 -0.93 20.88 -16.05
CA LYS A 101 0.07 20.26 -16.94
C LYS A 101 -0.09 18.73 -17.08
N THR A 102 -0.97 18.11 -16.33
CA THR A 102 -1.12 16.64 -16.34
C THR A 102 -1.60 16.16 -17.71
N ARG A 103 -2.57 16.85 -18.32
CA ARG A 103 -3.09 16.51 -19.65
C ARG A 103 -2.01 16.55 -20.76
N SER A 104 -1.19 17.59 -20.79
CA SER A 104 -0.11 17.65 -21.81
C SER A 104 0.96 16.60 -21.58
N ARG A 105 1.19 16.21 -20.34
CA ARG A 105 2.19 15.21 -19.95
C ARG A 105 1.71 13.77 -20.14
N SER A 106 0.40 13.55 -20.25
CA SER A 106 -0.17 12.21 -20.45
C SER A 106 -0.11 11.69 -21.88
N ARG A 107 0.22 12.57 -22.86
CA ARG A 107 0.29 12.18 -24.27
C ARG A 107 1.30 11.06 -24.49
N GLY A 108 0.86 10.01 -25.19
CA GLY A 108 1.67 8.84 -25.49
C GLY A 108 1.99 7.94 -24.28
N LEU A 109 1.43 8.26 -23.08
CA LEU A 109 1.55 7.41 -21.91
C LEU A 109 0.37 6.42 -21.83
N ARG A 110 0.68 5.20 -21.44
CA ARG A 110 -0.29 4.14 -21.16
C ARG A 110 -0.12 3.69 -19.72
N ILE A 111 -1.24 3.38 -19.07
CA ILE A 111 -1.26 2.81 -17.72
C ILE A 111 -1.80 1.38 -17.78
N ALA A 112 -1.17 0.49 -17.06
CA ALA A 112 -1.57 -0.90 -16.88
C ALA A 112 -1.67 -1.24 -15.41
N VAL A 113 -2.47 -2.25 -15.09
CA VAL A 113 -2.51 -2.89 -13.78
C VAL A 113 -1.98 -4.30 -13.94
N ASP A 114 -1.02 -4.68 -13.11
CA ASP A 114 -0.47 -6.05 -13.05
C ASP A 114 0.14 -6.57 -14.37
N ARG A 115 0.68 -5.68 -15.18
CA ARG A 115 1.35 -6.08 -16.42
C ARG A 115 2.69 -6.78 -16.15
N ASP A 116 3.46 -6.26 -15.18
CA ASP A 116 4.74 -6.84 -14.77
C ASP A 116 4.99 -6.49 -13.28
N PHE A 117 4.24 -7.18 -12.39
CA PHE A 117 4.26 -6.93 -10.95
C PHE A 117 5.68 -7.00 -10.38
N SER A 118 6.43 -8.05 -10.68
CA SER A 118 7.77 -8.26 -10.12
C SER A 118 8.74 -7.17 -10.55
N ARG A 119 8.67 -6.69 -11.79
CA ARG A 119 9.46 -5.58 -12.29
C ARG A 119 9.10 -4.27 -11.59
N CYS A 120 7.81 -4.00 -11.43
CA CYS A 120 7.32 -2.80 -10.73
C CYS A 120 7.75 -2.82 -9.26
N LEU A 121 7.58 -3.94 -8.56
CA LEU A 121 8.02 -4.14 -7.18
C LEU A 121 9.53 -3.90 -7.03
N GLY A 122 10.34 -4.45 -7.93
CA GLY A 122 11.78 -4.21 -7.98
C GLY A 122 12.11 -2.73 -8.17
N ALA A 123 11.45 -2.04 -9.10
CA ALA A 123 11.67 -0.62 -9.36
C ALA A 123 11.29 0.25 -8.15
N VAL A 124 10.19 -0.04 -7.45
CA VAL A 124 9.80 0.65 -6.21
C VAL A 124 10.85 0.44 -5.12
N ARG A 125 11.31 -0.81 -4.91
CA ARG A 125 12.35 -1.12 -3.92
C ARG A 125 13.64 -0.37 -4.20
N ASP A 126 14.09 -0.35 -5.46
CA ASP A 126 15.38 0.21 -5.86
C ASP A 126 15.36 1.73 -6.02
N HIS A 127 14.17 2.34 -6.03
CA HIS A 127 13.99 3.79 -6.00
C HIS A 127 14.53 4.43 -4.70
N TYR A 128 14.51 3.69 -3.59
CA TYR A 128 15.02 4.16 -2.30
C TYR A 128 16.47 3.70 -2.07
N PRO A 129 17.31 4.54 -1.43
CA PRO A 129 18.65 4.12 -1.03
C PRO A 129 18.56 2.93 -0.06
N PRO A 130 19.57 2.03 -0.04
CA PRO A 130 19.53 0.80 0.77
C PRO A 130 19.16 1.01 2.23
N SER A 131 19.63 2.10 2.86
CA SER A 131 19.36 2.44 4.27
C SER A 131 17.90 2.83 4.56
N MET A 132 17.11 3.16 3.53
CA MET A 132 15.71 3.57 3.65
C MET A 132 14.73 2.52 3.09
N ARG A 133 15.23 1.37 2.64
CA ARG A 133 14.41 0.32 2.05
C ARG A 133 13.61 -0.41 3.12
N TRP A 134 12.31 -0.26 3.08
CA TRP A 134 11.36 -1.01 3.90
C TRP A 134 10.81 -2.26 3.17
N LEU A 135 11.04 -2.36 1.85
CA LEU A 135 10.78 -3.54 1.04
C LEU A 135 11.96 -4.49 1.14
N THR A 136 12.02 -5.25 2.23
CA THR A 136 13.05 -6.29 2.42
C THR A 136 12.79 -7.46 1.47
N PRO A 137 13.80 -8.30 1.17
CA PRO A 137 13.60 -9.46 0.29
C PRO A 137 12.45 -10.36 0.74
N ARG A 138 12.32 -10.61 2.04
CA ARG A 138 11.23 -11.45 2.59
C ARG A 138 9.85 -10.82 2.41
N LEU A 139 9.71 -9.51 2.63
CA LEU A 139 8.44 -8.84 2.38
C LEU A 139 8.11 -8.81 0.88
N CYS A 140 9.10 -8.62 -0.01
CA CYS A 140 8.88 -8.70 -1.46
C CYS A 140 8.33 -10.07 -1.86
N THR A 141 8.88 -11.18 -1.33
CA THR A 141 8.36 -12.53 -1.57
C THR A 141 6.90 -12.66 -1.12
N VAL A 142 6.56 -12.16 0.07
CA VAL A 142 5.17 -12.20 0.58
C VAL A 142 4.21 -11.38 -0.28
N LEU A 143 4.64 -10.21 -0.77
CA LEU A 143 3.81 -9.39 -1.65
C LEU A 143 3.60 -10.07 -3.03
N ASP A 144 4.62 -10.75 -3.57
CA ASP A 144 4.51 -11.52 -4.80
C ASP A 144 3.58 -12.74 -4.63
N GLU A 145 3.63 -13.42 -3.49
CA GLU A 145 2.70 -14.50 -3.13
C GLU A 145 1.23 -13.99 -3.05
N LEU A 146 0.99 -12.84 -2.43
CA LEU A 146 -0.34 -12.22 -2.34
C LEU A 146 -0.85 -11.72 -3.69
N HIS A 147 0.05 -11.38 -4.62
CA HIS A 147 -0.28 -11.07 -5.99
C HIS A 147 -0.81 -12.32 -6.72
N GLY A 148 -0.05 -13.43 -6.67
CA GLY A 148 -0.41 -14.68 -7.33
C GLY A 148 -1.57 -15.43 -6.68
N GLN A 149 -1.68 -15.33 -5.35
CA GLN A 149 -2.68 -16.06 -4.55
C GLN A 149 -3.24 -15.17 -3.42
N PRO A 150 -4.35 -14.45 -3.67
CA PRO A 150 -4.99 -13.61 -2.65
C PRO A 150 -5.31 -14.39 -1.36
N ARG A 151 -5.14 -13.74 -0.20
CA ARG A 151 -5.46 -14.30 1.13
C ARG A 151 -6.35 -13.34 1.91
N SER A 152 -7.32 -13.87 2.64
CA SER A 152 -8.26 -13.09 3.46
C SER A 152 -8.93 -11.94 2.69
N GLY A 153 -9.15 -12.10 1.39
CA GLY A 153 -9.69 -11.06 0.50
C GLY A 153 -8.69 -9.98 0.08
N VAL A 154 -7.43 -10.07 0.50
CA VAL A 154 -6.34 -9.15 0.14
C VAL A 154 -5.60 -9.68 -1.08
N SER A 155 -5.38 -8.81 -2.06
CA SER A 155 -4.51 -9.03 -3.22
C SER A 155 -3.59 -7.82 -3.39
N THR A 156 -2.33 -8.05 -3.73
CA THR A 156 -1.39 -6.99 -4.09
C THR A 156 -1.41 -6.73 -5.58
N HIS A 157 -1.20 -5.48 -5.94
CA HIS A 157 -1.27 -5.01 -7.33
C HIS A 157 -0.12 -4.03 -7.61
N SER A 158 0.33 -4.04 -8.85
CA SER A 158 1.18 -2.99 -9.42
C SER A 158 0.37 -2.10 -10.35
N ILE A 159 0.70 -0.81 -10.32
CA ILE A 159 0.19 0.19 -11.26
C ILE A 159 1.39 0.71 -12.03
N GLU A 160 1.36 0.60 -13.34
CA GLU A 160 2.54 0.80 -14.17
C GLU A 160 2.23 1.79 -15.28
N VAL A 161 3.08 2.79 -15.47
CA VAL A 161 2.97 3.74 -16.58
C VAL A 161 4.14 3.54 -17.53
N TYR A 162 3.79 3.37 -18.79
CA TYR A 162 4.72 3.14 -19.88
C TYR A 162 4.67 4.28 -20.90
N ASP A 163 5.82 4.56 -21.51
CA ASP A 163 5.93 5.26 -22.79
C ASP A 163 6.52 4.32 -23.87
N GLY A 164 6.83 4.83 -25.04
CA GLY A 164 7.41 4.02 -26.13
C GLY A 164 8.77 3.40 -25.80
N ALA A 165 9.47 3.87 -24.77
CA ALA A 165 10.77 3.37 -24.34
C ALA A 165 10.69 2.39 -23.15
N GLY A 166 9.60 2.37 -22.39
CA GLY A 166 9.40 1.44 -21.29
C GLY A 166 8.68 2.00 -20.07
N LEU A 167 8.91 1.38 -18.90
CA LEU A 167 8.32 1.75 -17.62
C LEU A 167 8.89 3.08 -17.13
N VAL A 168 8.03 4.09 -16.92
CA VAL A 168 8.44 5.47 -16.55
C VAL A 168 7.90 5.92 -15.20
N ALA A 169 6.89 5.28 -14.66
CA ALA A 169 6.40 5.46 -13.29
C ALA A 169 5.59 4.23 -12.88
N GLY A 170 5.42 4.06 -11.59
CA GLY A 170 4.56 3.01 -11.06
C GLY A 170 4.47 3.03 -9.55
N GLU A 171 3.61 2.21 -9.03
CA GLU A 171 3.45 1.97 -7.61
C GLU A 171 3.04 0.54 -7.34
N ILE A 172 3.21 0.11 -6.10
CA ILE A 172 2.61 -1.08 -5.54
C ILE A 172 1.61 -0.69 -4.46
N GLY A 173 0.56 -1.48 -4.37
CA GLY A 173 -0.46 -1.35 -3.36
C GLY A 173 -1.20 -2.66 -3.13
N TYR A 174 -2.24 -2.63 -2.33
CA TYR A 174 -3.11 -3.77 -2.14
C TYR A 174 -4.59 -3.37 -2.26
N ARG A 175 -5.39 -4.32 -2.67
CA ARG A 175 -6.86 -4.22 -2.74
C ARG A 175 -7.49 -5.14 -1.72
N ILE A 176 -8.55 -4.64 -1.09
CA ILE A 176 -9.51 -5.45 -0.34
C ILE A 176 -10.92 -4.89 -0.55
N GLY A 177 -11.83 -5.73 -1.04
CA GLY A 177 -13.17 -5.28 -1.41
C GLY A 177 -13.14 -4.14 -2.43
N ALA A 178 -13.77 -3.02 -2.12
CA ALA A 178 -13.77 -1.79 -2.91
C ALA A 178 -12.81 -0.71 -2.37
N VAL A 179 -11.72 -1.10 -1.72
CA VAL A 179 -10.66 -0.20 -1.27
C VAL A 179 -9.34 -0.58 -1.95
N TYR A 180 -8.64 0.42 -2.48
CA TYR A 180 -7.25 0.30 -2.89
C TYR A 180 -6.38 1.16 -1.99
N THR A 181 -5.31 0.57 -1.45
CA THR A 181 -4.32 1.25 -0.60
C THR A 181 -2.97 1.29 -1.31
N SER A 182 -2.48 2.49 -1.61
CA SER A 182 -1.13 2.69 -2.12
C SER A 182 -0.10 2.48 -1.00
N MET A 183 0.90 1.66 -1.26
CA MET A 183 2.02 1.45 -0.35
C MET A 183 3.21 2.33 -0.71
N SER A 184 3.68 2.27 -1.94
CA SER A 184 4.82 3.08 -2.42
C SER A 184 4.88 3.12 -3.92
N GLY A 185 5.47 4.20 -4.45
CA GLY A 185 5.63 4.39 -5.88
C GLY A 185 6.96 5.04 -6.26
N PHE A 186 7.24 5.08 -7.56
CA PHE A 186 8.41 5.70 -8.15
C PHE A 186 8.05 6.42 -9.45
N TYR A 187 8.93 7.30 -9.89
CA TYR A 187 8.87 7.86 -11.24
C TYR A 187 10.30 8.11 -11.78
N LEU A 188 10.49 7.86 -13.06
CA LEU A 188 11.77 8.05 -13.76
C LEU A 188 11.74 9.29 -14.66
N ARG A 189 10.54 9.77 -15.04
CA ARG A 189 10.35 10.93 -15.89
C ARG A 189 9.54 12.01 -15.17
N SER A 190 9.98 13.27 -15.29
CA SER A 190 9.29 14.40 -14.64
C SER A 190 7.82 14.46 -15.06
N GLY A 191 6.93 14.43 -14.07
CA GLY A 191 5.48 14.52 -14.23
C GLY A 191 4.78 13.20 -14.54
N SER A 192 5.50 12.10 -14.84
CA SER A 192 4.86 10.78 -15.03
C SER A 192 4.17 10.27 -13.76
N GLY A 193 4.74 10.53 -12.58
CA GLY A 193 4.09 10.18 -11.32
C GLY A 193 2.75 10.90 -11.11
N THR A 194 2.64 12.19 -11.48
CA THR A 194 1.34 12.89 -11.42
C THR A 194 0.34 12.32 -12.43
N VAL A 195 0.80 11.96 -13.63
CA VAL A 195 -0.05 11.30 -14.64
C VAL A 195 -0.53 9.96 -14.12
N GLN A 196 0.36 9.14 -13.53
CA GLN A 196 0.02 7.86 -12.91
C GLN A 196 -1.07 8.03 -11.86
N LEU A 197 -0.89 8.97 -10.90
CA LEU A 197 -1.85 9.18 -9.81
C LEU A 197 -3.23 9.61 -10.32
N VAL A 198 -3.29 10.57 -11.27
CA VAL A 198 -4.58 11.03 -11.82
C VAL A 198 -5.25 9.93 -12.65
N SER A 199 -4.48 9.21 -13.47
CA SER A 199 -5.03 8.09 -14.27
C SER A 199 -5.54 6.97 -13.39
N LEU A 200 -4.80 6.62 -12.32
CA LEU A 200 -5.23 5.61 -11.35
C LEU A 200 -6.52 6.04 -10.63
N ALA A 201 -6.62 7.30 -10.18
CA ALA A 201 -7.84 7.79 -9.56
C ALA A 201 -9.07 7.61 -10.47
N ARG A 202 -8.92 7.85 -11.80
CA ARG A 202 -9.99 7.64 -12.77
C ARG A 202 -10.32 6.17 -12.98
N ILE A 203 -9.32 5.31 -12.98
CA ILE A 203 -9.54 3.85 -13.05
C ILE A 203 -10.31 3.39 -11.82
N LEU A 204 -9.88 3.79 -10.63
CA LEU A 204 -10.54 3.39 -9.38
C LEU A 204 -12.00 3.87 -9.32
N GLU A 205 -12.24 5.15 -9.69
CA GLU A 205 -13.59 5.74 -9.76
C GLU A 205 -14.50 4.94 -10.71
N SER A 206 -14.06 4.73 -11.96
CA SER A 206 -14.86 4.03 -12.98
C SER A 206 -15.04 2.54 -12.70
N SER A 207 -14.19 1.96 -11.88
CA SER A 207 -14.22 0.54 -11.50
C SER A 207 -15.00 0.26 -10.21
N GLY A 208 -15.67 1.29 -9.64
CA GLY A 208 -16.54 1.12 -8.49
C GLY A 208 -15.84 1.04 -7.13
N PHE A 209 -14.58 1.46 -7.06
CA PHE A 209 -13.92 1.62 -5.76
C PHE A 209 -14.62 2.71 -4.93
N LEU A 210 -14.72 2.52 -3.62
CA LEU A 210 -15.39 3.47 -2.73
C LEU A 210 -14.54 4.71 -2.49
N PHE A 211 -13.24 4.52 -2.30
CA PHE A 211 -12.23 5.56 -2.11
C PHE A 211 -10.84 5.00 -2.36
N TRP A 212 -9.87 5.89 -2.44
CA TRP A 212 -8.45 5.56 -2.53
C TRP A 212 -7.72 5.94 -1.23
N ASP A 213 -7.14 4.95 -0.55
CA ASP A 213 -6.27 5.14 0.59
C ASP A 213 -4.83 5.42 0.11
N LEU A 214 -4.38 6.62 0.34
CA LEU A 214 -3.05 7.09 -0.04
C LEU A 214 -2.01 6.95 1.08
N GLY A 215 -2.38 6.39 2.24
CA GLY A 215 -1.46 6.18 3.35
C GLY A 215 -1.15 7.45 4.14
N MET A 216 0.13 7.73 4.38
CA MET A 216 0.60 8.88 5.16
C MET A 216 0.32 10.23 4.48
N ASP A 217 0.27 11.29 5.30
CA ASP A 217 0.12 12.67 4.82
C ASP A 217 1.40 13.15 4.12
N VAL A 218 1.26 13.52 2.86
CA VAL A 218 2.33 14.11 2.04
C VAL A 218 1.73 15.23 1.18
N ALA A 219 2.47 16.33 1.04
CA ALA A 219 1.97 17.55 0.40
C ALA A 219 1.35 17.33 -1.00
N TYR A 220 1.96 16.50 -1.85
CA TYR A 220 1.43 16.25 -3.19
C TYR A 220 0.06 15.54 -3.19
N LYS A 221 -0.26 14.73 -2.16
CA LYS A 221 -1.56 14.06 -2.03
C LYS A 221 -2.67 15.07 -1.75
N ARG A 222 -2.39 16.07 -0.93
CA ARG A 222 -3.31 17.20 -0.70
C ARG A 222 -3.56 18.00 -1.97
N THR A 223 -2.55 18.19 -2.83
CA THR A 223 -2.75 18.87 -4.13
C THR A 223 -3.59 18.06 -5.11
N LEU A 224 -3.72 16.75 -4.92
CA LEU A 224 -4.64 15.88 -5.66
C LEU A 224 -6.08 15.91 -5.11
N GLY A 225 -6.32 16.58 -3.98
CA GLY A 225 -7.63 16.63 -3.33
C GLY A 225 -7.81 15.65 -2.17
N ALA A 226 -6.77 14.89 -1.79
CA ALA A 226 -6.85 14.00 -0.64
C ALA A 226 -7.04 14.79 0.67
N LYS A 227 -7.88 14.24 1.55
CA LYS A 227 -8.19 14.78 2.87
C LYS A 227 -7.63 13.88 3.97
N LEU A 228 -7.36 14.46 5.14
CA LEU A 228 -6.90 13.70 6.29
C LEU A 228 -8.08 13.21 7.12
N PHE A 229 -8.12 11.92 7.35
CA PHE A 229 -9.09 11.26 8.21
C PHE A 229 -8.42 10.80 9.48
N PRO A 230 -8.91 11.19 10.68
CA PRO A 230 -8.49 10.59 11.94
C PRO A 230 -8.66 9.06 11.88
N ARG A 231 -7.77 8.31 12.56
CA ARG A 231 -7.75 6.84 12.56
C ARG A 231 -9.11 6.18 12.68
N ALA A 232 -9.93 6.60 13.66
CA ALA A 232 -11.25 6.01 13.88
C ALA A 232 -12.21 6.22 12.69
N GLN A 233 -12.22 7.43 12.11
CA GLN A 233 -13.02 7.74 10.93
C GLN A 233 -12.54 6.98 9.70
N PHE A 234 -11.23 6.88 9.52
CA PHE A 234 -10.63 6.07 8.45
C PHE A 234 -11.03 4.61 8.57
N LEU A 235 -10.88 3.99 9.74
CA LEU A 235 -11.24 2.58 9.95
C LEU A 235 -12.73 2.31 9.70
N ALA A 236 -13.62 3.21 10.16
CA ALA A 236 -15.04 3.09 9.88
C ALA A 236 -15.35 3.11 8.37
N LEU A 237 -14.71 4.02 7.63
CA LEU A 237 -14.83 4.11 6.17
C LEU A 237 -14.20 2.87 5.49
N TYR A 238 -13.03 2.44 5.97
CA TYR A 238 -12.28 1.31 5.46
C TYR A 238 -13.10 0.02 5.52
N TYR A 239 -13.65 -0.31 6.69
CA TYR A 239 -14.46 -1.53 6.86
C TYR A 239 -15.75 -1.50 6.05
N ARG A 240 -16.35 -0.34 5.82
CA ARG A 240 -17.47 -0.23 4.86
C ARG A 240 -17.02 -0.58 3.44
N GLY A 241 -15.86 -0.09 3.01
CA GLY A 241 -15.32 -0.37 1.67
C GLY A 241 -14.90 -1.82 1.48
N THR A 242 -14.34 -2.47 2.52
CA THR A 242 -13.94 -3.88 2.45
C THR A 242 -15.13 -4.86 2.32
N ALA A 243 -16.34 -4.43 2.72
CA ALA A 243 -17.57 -5.21 2.56
C ALA A 243 -18.18 -5.12 1.14
N LEU A 244 -17.69 -4.19 0.31
CA LEU A 244 -18.12 -4.02 -1.07
C LEU A 244 -17.19 -4.79 -2.02
N SER A 245 -17.51 -4.79 -3.33
CA SER A 245 -16.66 -5.42 -4.35
C SER A 245 -16.32 -4.43 -5.45
N ALA A 246 -15.06 -4.38 -5.82
CA ALA A 246 -14.54 -3.66 -6.98
C ALA A 246 -13.38 -4.44 -7.59
N GLY A 247 -13.04 -4.17 -8.84
CA GLY A 247 -11.93 -4.85 -9.52
C GLY A 247 -11.31 -3.94 -10.58
N PHE A 248 -10.04 -4.17 -10.87
CA PHE A 248 -9.35 -3.43 -11.92
C PHE A 248 -9.77 -3.89 -13.33
N PRO A 249 -9.85 -2.96 -14.31
CA PRO A 249 -10.09 -3.31 -15.70
C PRO A 249 -8.86 -4.05 -16.28
N PRO A 250 -9.05 -4.97 -17.22
CA PRO A 250 -7.96 -5.63 -17.90
C PRO A 250 -7.29 -4.71 -18.94
N GLY A 251 -6.01 -4.99 -19.22
CA GLY A 251 -5.27 -4.39 -20.32
C GLY A 251 -4.73 -3.00 -20.06
N ASP A 252 -4.08 -2.47 -21.10
CA ASP A 252 -3.44 -1.15 -21.07
C ASP A 252 -4.42 -0.06 -21.47
N LEU A 253 -4.52 1.02 -20.69
CA LEU A 253 -5.38 2.15 -20.94
C LEU A 253 -4.57 3.39 -21.34
N SER A 254 -5.16 4.27 -22.14
CA SER A 254 -4.57 5.56 -22.50
C SER A 254 -4.70 6.55 -21.34
N CYS A 255 -3.56 7.01 -20.79
CA CYS A 255 -3.59 8.06 -19.76
C CYS A 255 -4.25 9.35 -20.26
N GLU A 256 -4.09 9.68 -21.56
CA GLU A 256 -4.68 10.88 -22.14
C GLU A 256 -6.21 10.79 -22.18
N GLU A 257 -6.77 9.63 -22.56
CA GLU A 257 -8.23 9.41 -22.61
C GLU A 257 -8.84 9.42 -21.21
N LEU A 258 -8.22 8.75 -20.23
CA LEU A 258 -8.66 8.75 -18.83
C LEU A 258 -8.72 10.17 -18.24
N ILE A 259 -7.76 11.03 -18.58
CA ILE A 259 -7.70 12.39 -18.08
C ILE A 259 -8.66 13.34 -18.83
N ARG A 260 -8.91 13.10 -20.12
CA ARG A 260 -9.88 13.87 -20.92
C ARG A 260 -11.34 13.56 -20.59
N GLY A 261 -11.66 12.28 -20.40
CA GLY A 261 -13.05 11.83 -20.19
C GLY A 261 -13.75 12.46 -18.99
N SER A 262 -12.99 13.07 -18.08
CA SER A 262 -13.51 13.77 -16.90
C SER A 262 -14.05 15.19 -17.17
N GLU A 263 -13.80 15.79 -18.36
CA GLU A 263 -14.25 17.15 -18.70
C GLU A 263 -15.65 17.17 -19.37
N VAL A 264 -16.12 16.02 -19.85
CA VAL A 264 -17.40 15.91 -20.57
C VAL A 264 -18.60 15.76 -19.62
N ASN A 265 -18.36 15.41 -18.35
CA ASN A 265 -19.41 15.15 -17.35
C ASN A 265 -19.46 16.19 -16.19
N ARG A 266 -18.95 17.40 -16.41
CA ARG A 266 -19.07 18.53 -15.47
C ARG A 266 -19.91 19.65 -16.03
#